data_314c543e9c6771829eb8eac9ca9f06ad
#
_entry.id   314c543e9c6771829eb8eac9ca9f06ad
#
_cell.length_a   1.000
_cell.length_b   1.000
_cell.length_c   1.000
_cell.angle_alpha   90.00
_cell.angle_beta   90.00
_cell.angle_gamma   90.00
#
_symmetry.space_group_name_H-M   'P 1'
#
loop_
_entity.id
_entity.type
_entity.pdbx_description
1 polymer ?
#
loop_
_entity_poly.entity_id
_entity_poly.type
_entity_poly.pdbx_seq_one_letter_code
_entity_poly.pdbx_strand_id
1 'polypeptide(L)'
;MILIADSGSTKTEWREVSDGVAGKSYISTGINPFFVTGEGMIRLFGKELPELKGAGVSRIFFYGTGVSNASKADIVRAALSSFFGTDKLFIGSDLLGAARSL
;
A
#
# COMPACT_ATOMS: atom_id res chain seq x y z
N MET A 1 13.36 3.84 2.13
CA MET A 1 13.09 2.41 1.84
C MET A 1 11.85 2.29 0.97
N ILE A 2 11.76 1.23 0.22
CA ILE A 2 10.62 0.93 -0.65
C ILE A 2 9.67 0.02 0.10
N LEU A 3 8.38 0.22 -0.10
CA LEU A 3 7.35 -0.61 0.50
C LEU A 3 6.56 -1.29 -0.60
N ILE A 4 6.36 -2.61 -0.48
CA ILE A 4 5.55 -3.38 -1.43
C ILE A 4 4.36 -3.93 -0.64
N ALA A 5 3.15 -3.67 -1.13
CA ALA A 5 1.92 -4.11 -0.50
C ALA A 5 1.13 -5.02 -1.43
N ASP A 6 0.66 -6.13 -0.89
CA ASP A 6 -0.25 -7.07 -1.56
C ASP A 6 -1.53 -7.13 -0.73
N SER A 7 -2.59 -6.49 -1.22
CA SER A 7 -3.84 -6.34 -0.49
C SER A 7 -4.92 -7.27 -1.03
N GLY A 8 -5.29 -8.26 -0.24
CA GLY A 8 -6.44 -9.10 -0.52
C GLY A 8 -7.69 -8.60 0.17
N SER A 9 -8.77 -9.40 0.12
CA SER A 9 -10.06 -9.03 0.71
C SER A 9 -10.03 -9.00 2.23
N THR A 10 -9.16 -9.77 2.87
CA THR A 10 -9.10 -9.91 4.32
C THR A 10 -7.86 -9.32 4.95
N LYS A 11 -6.74 -9.32 4.24
CA LYS A 11 -5.48 -8.81 4.78
C LYS A 11 -4.64 -8.15 3.71
N THR A 12 -3.73 -7.28 4.14
CA THR A 12 -2.68 -6.69 3.32
C THR A 12 -1.34 -7.10 3.91
N GLU A 13 -0.46 -7.63 3.07
CA GLU A 13 0.93 -7.89 3.45
C GLU A 13 1.79 -6.74 2.94
N TRP A 14 2.62 -6.20 3.83
CA TRP A 14 3.54 -5.11 3.53
C TRP A 14 4.96 -5.60 3.73
N ARG A 15 5.83 -5.33 2.78
CA ARG A 15 7.23 -5.75 2.86
C ARG A 15 8.14 -4.56 2.59
N GLU A 16 9.12 -4.36 3.47
CA GLU A 16 10.18 -3.39 3.25
C GLU A 16 11.22 -3.97 2.29
N VAL A 17 11.70 -3.13 1.39
CA VAL A 17 12.83 -3.47 0.52
C VAL A 17 13.82 -2.31 0.55
N SER A 18 15.07 -2.60 0.89
CA SER A 18 16.15 -1.63 0.92
C SER A 18 17.37 -2.22 0.21
N ASP A 19 17.93 -1.46 -0.73
CA ASP A 19 19.10 -1.88 -1.51
C ASP A 19 18.90 -3.26 -2.17
N GLY A 20 17.67 -3.52 -2.65
CA GLY A 20 17.34 -4.78 -3.30
C GLY A 20 17.13 -5.96 -2.36
N VAL A 21 17.23 -5.74 -1.06
CA VAL A 21 17.09 -6.80 -0.04
C VAL A 21 15.74 -6.66 0.66
N ALA A 22 14.98 -7.76 0.71
CA ALA A 22 13.72 -7.80 1.44
C ALA A 22 14.00 -7.73 2.95
N GLY A 23 13.29 -6.82 3.61
CA GLY A 23 13.42 -6.62 5.05
C GLY A 23 12.19 -7.10 5.80
N LYS A 24 11.78 -6.31 6.79
CA LYS A 24 10.67 -6.64 7.68
C LYS A 24 9.34 -6.66 6.95
N SER A 25 8.45 -7.54 7.40
CA SER A 25 7.08 -7.66 6.88
C SER A 25 6.08 -7.23 7.94
N TYR A 26 4.95 -6.69 7.47
CA TYR A 26 3.84 -6.27 8.32
C TYR A 26 2.54 -6.78 7.73
N ILE A 27 1.52 -6.95 8.57
CA ILE A 27 0.20 -7.36 8.13
C ILE A 27 -0.83 -6.37 8.67
N SER A 28 -1.73 -5.94 7.81
CA SER A 28 -2.87 -5.12 8.18
C SER A 28 -4.15 -5.71 7.58
N THR A 29 -5.29 -5.13 7.94
CA THR A 29 -6.58 -5.46 7.35
C THR A 29 -6.52 -5.20 5.84
N GLY A 30 -7.27 -5.99 5.08
CA GLY A 30 -7.39 -5.81 3.63
C GLY A 30 -7.97 -4.45 3.28
N ILE A 31 -7.48 -3.87 2.19
CA ILE A 31 -7.86 -2.53 1.75
C ILE A 31 -8.56 -2.65 0.41
N ASN A 32 -9.88 -2.38 0.41
CA ASN A 32 -10.67 -2.35 -0.80
C ASN A 32 -11.39 -1.00 -0.86
N PRO A 33 -11.08 -0.14 -1.84
CA PRO A 33 -11.65 1.21 -1.89
C PRO A 33 -13.16 1.25 -2.16
N PHE A 34 -13.77 0.12 -2.51
CA PHE A 34 -15.23 0.04 -2.59
C PHE A 34 -15.88 -0.07 -1.21
N PHE A 35 -15.13 -0.50 -0.19
CA PHE A 35 -15.67 -0.73 1.15
C PHE A 35 -15.05 0.18 2.22
N VAL A 36 -13.91 0.79 1.93
CA VAL A 36 -13.19 1.63 2.90
C VAL A 36 -12.94 2.99 2.28
N THR A 37 -13.27 4.07 3.01
CA THR A 37 -12.99 5.43 2.57
C THR A 37 -11.50 5.76 2.73
N GLY A 38 -11.04 6.84 2.09
CA GLY A 38 -9.67 7.31 2.26
C GLY A 38 -9.34 7.61 3.72
N GLU A 39 -10.26 8.28 4.43
CA GLU A 39 -10.08 8.55 5.87
C GLU A 39 -10.03 7.27 6.68
N GLY A 40 -10.87 6.29 6.33
CA GLY A 40 -10.86 4.99 6.98
C GLY A 40 -9.54 4.26 6.78
N MET A 41 -8.94 4.37 5.60
CA MET A 41 -7.62 3.80 5.31
C MET A 41 -6.53 4.45 6.16
N ILE A 42 -6.54 5.77 6.27
CA ILE A 42 -5.54 6.49 7.07
C ILE A 42 -5.64 6.09 8.54
N ARG A 43 -6.86 5.98 9.07
CA ARG A 43 -7.06 5.52 10.45
C ARG A 43 -6.57 4.09 10.64
N LEU A 44 -6.84 3.22 9.67
CA LEU A 44 -6.40 1.83 9.69
C LEU A 44 -4.88 1.74 9.71
N PHE A 45 -4.20 2.51 8.86
CA PHE A 45 -2.74 2.54 8.83
C PHE A 45 -2.17 3.02 10.16
N GLY A 46 -2.75 4.08 10.74
CA GLY A 46 -2.29 4.60 12.03
C GLY A 46 -2.47 3.63 13.18
N LYS A 47 -3.52 2.80 13.13
CA LYS A 47 -3.81 1.79 14.14
C LYS A 47 -2.97 0.54 13.98
N GLU A 48 -2.83 0.06 12.73
CA GLU A 48 -2.25 -1.27 12.46
C GLU A 48 -0.79 -1.20 12.00
N LEU A 49 -0.34 -0.06 11.49
CA LEU A 49 1.02 0.13 11.00
C LEU A 49 1.70 1.36 11.62
N PRO A 50 1.60 1.54 12.97
CA PRO A 50 2.15 2.76 13.58
C PRO A 50 3.66 2.89 13.40
N GLU A 51 4.39 1.79 13.33
CA GLU A 51 5.84 1.80 13.17
C GLU A 51 6.27 2.26 11.78
N LEU A 52 5.38 2.26 10.79
CA LEU A 52 5.70 2.71 9.43
C LEU A 52 5.50 4.22 9.25
N LYS A 53 4.80 4.87 10.17
CA LYS A 53 4.65 6.32 10.09
C LYS A 53 5.99 6.99 10.39
N GLY A 54 6.47 7.80 9.47
CA GLY A 54 7.76 8.45 9.63
C GLY A 54 8.96 7.55 9.44
N ALA A 55 8.78 6.35 8.90
CA ALA A 55 9.86 5.37 8.72
C ALA A 55 10.77 5.67 7.53
N GLY A 56 10.51 6.75 6.78
CA GLY A 56 11.34 7.09 5.63
C GLY A 56 10.99 6.30 4.38
N VAL A 57 9.70 6.02 4.18
CA VAL A 57 9.24 5.34 2.97
C VAL A 57 9.39 6.30 1.79
N SER A 58 10.17 5.90 0.79
CA SER A 58 10.45 6.74 -0.39
C SER A 58 9.55 6.41 -1.56
N ARG A 59 9.09 5.16 -1.66
CA ARG A 59 8.26 4.69 -2.78
C ARG A 59 7.40 3.53 -2.31
N ILE A 60 6.18 3.43 -2.87
CA ILE A 60 5.26 2.35 -2.55
C ILE A 60 4.75 1.72 -3.83
N PHE A 61 4.77 0.38 -3.88
CA PHE A 61 4.10 -0.41 -4.90
C PHE A 61 2.93 -1.11 -4.21
N PHE A 62 1.72 -0.72 -4.54
CA PHE A 62 0.51 -1.27 -3.95
C PHE A 62 -0.27 -2.07 -4.98
N TYR A 63 -0.56 -3.32 -4.67
CA TYR A 63 -1.35 -4.22 -5.52
C TYR A 63 -2.55 -4.71 -4.72
N GLY A 64 -3.75 -4.50 -5.25
CA GLY A 64 -4.94 -4.82 -4.49
C GLY A 64 -6.18 -4.96 -5.32
N THR A 65 -7.26 -5.39 -4.68
CA THR A 65 -8.58 -5.49 -5.30
C THR A 65 -9.24 -4.12 -5.36
N GLY A 66 -10.10 -3.91 -6.37
CA GLY A 66 -10.89 -2.70 -6.50
C GLY A 66 -10.15 -1.49 -7.08
N VAL A 67 -8.86 -1.64 -7.45
CA VAL A 67 -8.06 -0.52 -7.94
C VAL A 67 -7.96 -0.44 -9.46
N SER A 68 -8.62 -1.34 -10.18
CA SER A 68 -8.71 -1.24 -11.64
C SER A 68 -9.58 -0.06 -12.09
N ASN A 69 -10.46 0.41 -11.21
CA ASN A 69 -11.24 1.63 -11.41
C ASN A 69 -10.36 2.84 -11.03
N ALA A 70 -10.18 3.78 -11.97
CA ALA A 70 -9.27 4.91 -11.77
C ALA A 70 -9.63 5.77 -10.55
N SER A 71 -10.93 6.05 -10.34
CA SER A 71 -11.35 6.87 -9.20
C SER A 71 -11.10 6.16 -7.87
N LYS A 72 -11.23 4.83 -7.84
CA LYS A 72 -10.95 4.04 -6.64
C LYS A 72 -9.44 3.94 -6.38
N ALA A 73 -8.64 3.81 -7.44
CA ALA A 73 -7.19 3.84 -7.32
C ALA A 73 -6.71 5.19 -6.75
N ASP A 74 -7.34 6.29 -7.14
CA ASP A 74 -6.99 7.62 -6.63
C ASP A 74 -7.27 7.76 -5.13
N ILE A 75 -8.33 7.10 -4.63
CA ILE A 75 -8.62 7.08 -3.19
C ILE A 75 -7.47 6.41 -2.43
N VAL A 76 -7.02 5.26 -2.91
CA VAL A 76 -5.90 4.54 -2.30
C VAL A 76 -4.62 5.37 -2.39
N ARG A 77 -4.37 5.97 -3.54
CA ARG A 77 -3.19 6.82 -3.76
C ARG A 77 -3.15 7.97 -2.76
N ALA A 78 -4.26 8.69 -2.60
CA ALA A 78 -4.33 9.82 -1.69
C ALA A 78 -4.11 9.39 -0.23
N ALA A 79 -4.69 8.26 0.18
CA ALA A 79 -4.53 7.76 1.53
C ALA A 79 -3.08 7.35 1.82
N LEU A 80 -2.45 6.64 0.88
CA LEU A 80 -1.05 6.24 1.02
C LEU A 80 -0.13 7.44 1.06
N SER A 81 -0.34 8.41 0.17
CA SER A 81 0.47 9.63 0.14
C SER A 81 0.35 10.41 1.44
N SER A 82 -0.86 10.53 1.96
CA SER A 82 -1.10 11.27 3.20
C SER A 82 -0.44 10.61 4.40
N PHE A 83 -0.56 9.29 4.53
CA PHE A 83 -0.01 8.59 5.69
C PHE A 83 1.50 8.43 5.62
N PHE A 84 2.04 8.01 4.48
CA PHE A 84 3.46 7.69 4.34
C PHE A 84 4.32 8.89 3.94
N GLY A 85 3.70 9.97 3.48
CA GLY A 85 4.43 11.20 3.13
C GLY A 85 5.23 11.11 1.84
N THR A 86 4.83 10.25 0.91
CA THR A 86 5.46 10.13 -0.41
C THR A 86 4.41 10.22 -1.50
N ASP A 87 4.77 10.82 -2.63
CA ASP A 87 3.94 10.85 -3.84
C ASP A 87 4.43 9.86 -4.91
N LYS A 88 5.47 9.10 -4.63
CA LYS A 88 6.02 8.11 -5.56
C LYS A 88 5.31 6.79 -5.33
N LEU A 89 4.15 6.64 -5.95
CA LEU A 89 3.24 5.53 -5.74
C LEU A 89 2.91 4.85 -7.05
N PHE A 90 2.94 3.52 -7.04
CA PHE A 90 2.38 2.69 -8.10
C PHE A 90 1.20 1.92 -7.53
N ILE A 91 0.05 2.01 -8.19
CA ILE A 91 -1.16 1.30 -7.77
C ILE A 91 -1.56 0.37 -8.91
N GLY A 92 -1.64 -0.93 -8.63
CA GLY A 92 -2.00 -1.93 -9.61
C GLY A 92 -2.91 -3.00 -9.04
N SER A 93 -3.58 -3.73 -9.93
CA SER A 93 -4.51 -4.78 -9.53
C SER A 93 -3.90 -6.19 -9.60
N ASP A 94 -2.70 -6.33 -10.17
CA ASP A 94 -2.09 -7.61 -10.45
C ASP A 94 -0.63 -7.63 -10.01
N LEU A 95 -0.38 -8.26 -8.87
CA LEU A 95 0.98 -8.42 -8.34
C LEU A 95 1.86 -9.26 -9.27
N LEU A 96 1.29 -10.29 -9.92
CA LEU A 96 2.04 -11.15 -10.82
C LEU A 96 2.52 -10.38 -12.05
N GLY A 97 1.63 -9.57 -12.64
CA GLY A 97 2.00 -8.73 -13.76
C GLY A 97 3.08 -7.73 -13.41
N ALA A 98 2.98 -7.15 -12.22
CA ALA A 98 4.00 -6.22 -11.73
C ALA A 98 5.34 -6.91 -11.50
N ALA A 99 5.33 -8.12 -10.94
CA ALA A 99 6.54 -8.90 -10.72
C ALA A 99 7.28 -9.19 -12.03
N ARG A 100 6.53 -9.40 -13.11
CA ARG A 100 7.11 -9.61 -14.44
C ARG A 100 7.75 -8.35 -15.03
N SER A 101 7.30 -7.18 -14.62
CA SER A 101 7.83 -5.92 -15.13
C SER A 101 9.00 -5.39 -14.30
N LEU A 102 9.26 -5.99 -13.19
CA LEU A 102 10.40 -5.66 -12.36
C LEU A 102 11.66 -6.40 -12.84
#